data_08022b71f5cfd0a8166a3aa6c8be2c85
#
_entry.id   08022b71f5cfd0a8166a3aa6c8be2c85
#
_cell.length_a   1.000
_cell.length_b   1.000
_cell.length_c   1.000
_cell.angle_alpha   90.00
_cell.angle_beta   90.00
_cell.angle_gamma   90.00
#
_symmetry.space_group_name_H-M   'P 1'
#
loop_
_entity.id
_entity.type
_entity.pdbx_description
1 polymer ?
#
loop_
_entity_poly.entity_id
_entity_poly.type
_entity_poly.pdbx_seq_one_letter_code
_entity_poly.pdbx_strand_id
1 'polypeptide(L)' 'MKPGQRREQILQTLAGMLEQPGTERITTALLASKLDVSEAALYRHFASKAQMFEGLIDFIEHSLFSLINQIAEREG' A
#
# COMPACT_ATOMS: atom_id res chain seq x y z
N MET A 1 -15.72 10.46 -0.22
CA MET A 1 -14.47 9.77 0.16
C MET A 1 -13.35 10.79 0.33
N LYS A 2 -12.60 10.71 1.40
CA LYS A 2 -11.50 11.63 1.63
C LYS A 2 -10.36 11.35 0.66
N PRO A 3 -9.65 12.38 0.16
CA PRO A 3 -8.60 12.18 -0.85
C PRO A 3 -7.50 11.20 -0.45
N GLY A 4 -7.15 11.16 0.84
CA GLY A 4 -6.10 10.26 1.32
C GLY A 4 -6.50 8.78 1.37
N GLN A 5 -7.79 8.47 1.36
CA GLN A 5 -8.27 7.09 1.48
C GLN A 5 -7.97 6.25 0.25
N ARG A 6 -8.00 6.84 -0.94
CA ARG A 6 -7.72 6.11 -2.16
C ARG A 6 -6.26 5.68 -2.20
N ARG A 7 -5.35 6.56 -1.80
CA ARG A 7 -3.93 6.25 -1.74
C ARG A 7 -3.67 5.11 -0.74
N GLU A 8 -4.27 5.19 0.43
CA GLU A 8 -4.14 4.13 1.44
C GLU A 8 -4.71 2.80 0.96
N GLN A 9 -5.85 2.84 0.26
CA GLN A 9 -6.46 1.64 -0.28
C GLN A 9 -5.53 0.94 -1.28
N ILE A 10 -4.87 1.72 -2.13
CA ILE A 10 -3.90 1.18 -3.08
C ILE A 10 -2.75 0.50 -2.34
N LEU A 11 -2.21 1.17 -1.33
CA LEU A 11 -1.08 0.65 -0.55
C LEU A 11 -1.47 -0.59 0.25
N GLN A 12 -2.66 -0.61 0.83
CA GLN A 12 -3.15 -1.78 1.57
C GLN A 12 -3.32 -2.98 0.65
N THR A 13 -3.86 -2.77 -0.54
CA THR A 13 -4.04 -3.84 -1.51
C THR A 13 -2.70 -4.38 -1.98
N LEU A 14 -1.75 -3.49 -2.24
CA LEU A 14 -0.40 -3.88 -2.65
C LEU A 14 0.30 -4.69 -1.54
N ALA A 15 0.17 -4.25 -0.29
CA ALA A 15 0.73 -4.97 0.85
C ALA A 15 0.12 -6.38 0.97
N GLY A 16 -1.19 -6.49 0.79
CA GLY A 16 -1.87 -7.78 0.81
C GLY A 16 -1.40 -8.72 -0.29
N MET A 17 -1.12 -8.19 -1.47
CA MET A 17 -0.58 -8.98 -2.57
C MET A 17 0.80 -9.54 -2.26
N LEU A 18 1.63 -8.76 -1.56
CA LEU A 18 2.97 -9.19 -1.17
C LEU A 18 2.95 -10.30 -0.11
N GLU A 19 1.90 -10.35 0.69
CA GLU A 19 1.78 -11.35 1.74
C GLU A 19 1.35 -12.72 1.21
N GLN A 20 0.75 -12.76 0.03
CA GLN A 20 0.25 -14.03 -0.51
C GLN A 20 1.38 -14.88 -1.06
N PRO A 21 1.47 -16.16 -0.64
CA PRO A 21 2.47 -17.07 -1.17
C PRO A 21 2.20 -17.37 -2.64
N GLY A 22 3.25 -17.50 -3.43
CA GLY A 22 3.12 -17.78 -4.84
C GLY A 22 2.97 -16.57 -5.74
N THR A 23 2.97 -15.38 -5.18
CA THR A 23 2.93 -14.15 -5.98
C THR A 23 4.33 -13.86 -6.52
N GLU A 24 4.62 -14.36 -7.71
CA GLU A 24 5.95 -14.20 -8.30
C GLU A 24 6.18 -12.81 -8.89
N ARG A 25 5.10 -12.18 -9.39
CA ARG A 25 5.19 -10.86 -9.97
C ARG A 25 3.99 -10.02 -9.58
N ILE A 26 4.28 -8.85 -9.06
CA ILE A 26 3.28 -7.84 -8.81
C ILE A 26 3.40 -6.81 -9.93
N THR A 27 2.34 -6.69 -10.72
CA THR A 27 2.28 -5.72 -11.80
C THR A 27 1.23 -4.66 -11.48
N THR A 28 1.39 -3.49 -12.09
CA THR A 28 0.37 -2.44 -11.95
C THR A 28 -0.96 -2.88 -12.55
N ALA A 29 -0.92 -3.70 -13.61
CA ALA A 29 -2.13 -4.25 -14.21
C ALA A 29 -2.89 -5.14 -13.23
N LEU A 30 -2.18 -6.01 -12.50
CA LEU A 30 -2.79 -6.88 -11.52
C LEU A 30 -3.35 -6.08 -10.34
N LEU A 31 -2.60 -5.09 -9.87
CA LEU A 31 -3.05 -4.21 -8.79
C LEU A 31 -4.31 -3.45 -9.18
N ALA A 32 -4.34 -2.89 -10.39
CA ALA A 32 -5.51 -2.18 -10.90
C ALA A 32 -6.71 -3.10 -11.01
N SER A 33 -6.51 -4.33 -11.46
CA SER A 33 -7.58 -5.33 -11.55
C SER A 33 -8.17 -5.64 -10.17
N LYS A 34 -7.34 -5.80 -9.16
CA LYS A 34 -7.82 -6.09 -7.81
C LYS A 34 -8.58 -4.92 -7.20
N LEU A 35 -8.23 -3.70 -7.58
CA LEU A 35 -8.90 -2.49 -7.11
C LEU A 35 -10.09 -2.10 -7.97
N ASP A 36 -10.29 -2.79 -9.09
CA ASP A 36 -11.34 -2.49 -10.06
C ASP A 36 -11.22 -1.07 -10.61
N VAL A 37 -9.99 -0.69 -10.94
CA VAL A 37 -9.69 0.63 -11.52
C VAL A 37 -8.75 0.44 -12.72
N SER A 38 -8.56 1.49 -13.52
CA SER A 38 -7.60 1.46 -14.61
C SER A 38 -6.18 1.69 -14.09
N GLU A 39 -5.18 1.26 -14.88
CA GLU A 39 -3.79 1.57 -14.55
C GLU A 39 -3.55 3.08 -14.55
N ALA A 40 -4.20 3.82 -15.44
CA ALA A 40 -4.08 5.28 -15.46
C ALA A 40 -4.51 5.89 -14.13
N ALA A 41 -5.54 5.32 -13.49
CA ALA A 41 -6.00 5.80 -12.19
C ALA A 41 -4.93 5.60 -11.12
N LEU A 42 -4.17 4.49 -11.19
CA LEU A 42 -3.06 4.28 -10.26
C LEU A 42 -1.99 5.35 -10.43
N TYR A 43 -1.65 5.67 -11.68
CA TYR A 43 -0.60 6.65 -11.97
C TYR A 43 -1.01 8.09 -11.68
N ARG A 44 -2.28 8.33 -11.38
CA ARG A 44 -2.71 9.63 -10.84
C ARG A 44 -2.28 9.82 -9.39
N HIS A 45 -2.13 8.72 -8.67
CA HIS A 45 -1.72 8.77 -7.26
C HIS A 45 -0.22 8.58 -7.09
N PHE A 46 0.41 7.86 -8.00
CA PHE A 46 1.85 7.56 -7.94
C PHE A 46 2.45 7.80 -9.31
N ALA A 47 3.47 8.65 -9.40
CA ALA A 47 4.05 9.05 -10.68
C ALA A 47 4.75 7.88 -11.39
N SER A 48 5.19 6.86 -10.66
CA SER A 48 5.85 5.70 -11.24
C SER A 48 5.66 4.49 -10.33
N LYS A 49 5.98 3.30 -10.86
CA LYS A 49 5.96 2.08 -10.08
C LYS A 49 6.94 2.18 -8.89
N ALA A 50 8.10 2.79 -9.11
CA ALA A 50 9.09 2.99 -8.05
C ALA A 50 8.51 3.83 -6.92
N GLN A 51 7.81 4.93 -7.25
CA GLN A 51 7.18 5.76 -6.23
C GLN A 51 6.07 5.04 -5.49
N MET A 52 5.36 4.14 -6.18
CA MET A 52 4.34 3.33 -5.54
C MET A 52 4.95 2.42 -4.47
N PHE A 53 6.08 1.78 -4.77
CA PHE A 53 6.78 0.95 -3.79
C PHE A 53 7.42 1.76 -2.68
N GLU A 54 7.90 2.97 -2.97
CA GLU A 54 8.38 3.87 -1.93
C GLU A 54 7.26 4.25 -0.96
N GLY A 55 6.08 4.54 -1.50
CA GLY A 55 4.91 4.82 -0.68
C GLY A 55 4.51 3.62 0.17
N LEU A 56 4.65 2.42 -0.37
CA LEU A 56 4.37 1.19 0.37
C LEU A 56 5.34 1.03 1.54
N ILE A 57 6.62 1.27 1.31
CA ILE A 57 7.63 1.18 2.38
C ILE A 57 7.30 2.16 3.50
N ASP A 58 6.99 3.42 3.14
CA ASP A 58 6.60 4.42 4.12
C ASP A 58 5.35 4.01 4.89
N PHE A 59 4.38 3.44 4.20
CA PHE A 59 3.13 2.99 4.80
C PHE A 59 3.39 1.88 5.82
N ILE A 60 4.22 0.90 5.46
CA ILE A 60 4.56 -0.21 6.34
C ILE A 60 5.34 0.29 7.56
N GLU A 61 6.32 1.15 7.35
CA GLU A 61 7.12 1.72 8.43
C GLU A 61 6.25 2.51 9.40
N HIS A 62 5.33 3.31 8.87
CA HIS A 62 4.43 4.10 9.70
C HIS A 62 3.49 3.23 10.51
N SER A 63 2.94 2.18 9.89
CA SER A 63 2.06 1.25 10.56
C SER A 63 2.78 0.50 11.67
N LEU A 64 4.00 0.04 11.40
CA LEU A 64 4.83 -0.65 12.39
C LEU A 64 5.20 0.26 13.55
N PHE A 65 5.58 1.49 13.25
CA PHE A 65 5.93 2.49 14.25
C PHE A 65 4.75 2.78 15.17
N SER A 66 3.55 2.92 14.61
CA SER A 66 2.33 3.14 15.39
C SER A 66 2.05 1.97 16.31
N LEU A 67 2.24 0.74 15.81
CA LEU A 67 2.03 -0.47 16.61
C LEU A 67 3.03 -0.53 17.77
N ILE A 68 4.29 -0.24 17.52
CA ILE A 68 5.34 -0.23 18.53
C ILE A 68 5.01 0.80 19.61
N ASN A 69 4.58 1.99 19.22
CA ASN A 69 4.20 3.03 20.17
C ASN A 69 3.03 2.61 21.04
N GLN A 70 2.03 1.93 20.46
CA GLN A 70 0.89 1.43 21.25
C GLN A 70 1.32 0.42 22.28
N ILE A 71 2.23 -0.48 21.93
CA ILE A 71 2.76 -1.48 22.86
C ILE A 71 3.55 -0.79 23.95
N ALA A 72 4.40 0.17 23.61
CA ALA A 72 5.20 0.91 24.59
C ALA A 72 4.33 1.66 25.57
N GLU A 73 3.26 2.29 25.11
CA GLU A 73 2.33 3.00 25.97
C GLU A 73 1.65 2.08 26.98
N ARG A 74 1.31 0.87 26.55
CA ARG A 74 0.64 -0.11 27.42
C ARG A 74 1.56 -0.62 28.52
N GLU A 75 2.84 -0.75 28.20
CA GLU A 75 3.83 -1.23 29.18
C GLU A 75 4.35 -0.12 30.09
N GLY A 76 4.24 1.10 29.61
CA GLY A 76 4.67 2.26 30.36
C GLY A 76 3.65 2.69 31.37
#